data_a3a7db3cc00ddfb28dd676d6783bcea9
#
_entry.id   a3a7db3cc00ddfb28dd676d6783bcea9
#
_cell.length_a   1.000
_cell.length_b   1.000
_cell.length_c   1.000
_cell.angle_alpha   90.00
_cell.angle_beta   90.00
_cell.angle_gamma   90.00
#
_symmetry.space_group_name_H-M   'P 1'
#
loop_
_entity.id
_entity.type
_entity.pdbx_description
1 polymer ?
#
loop_
_entity_poly.entity_id
_entity_poly.type
_entity_poly.pdbx_seq_one_letter_code
_entity_poly.pdbx_strand_id
1 'polypeptide(L)'
;MSQVRKRLFKYYDLVMALFVTILLCSNVIGAAKVATVWGFTFGAGVLFFPISYIFNDVLTEVYGYARARKVVWAGFGAIIFASFMSWVIVSLPPAAGWNDQRAYETVFGQTPRIVFASLTAFFVGEFANSYVLAKMKIKTSGRHLWARTIGSTIVGEGVDSLVFYPAAFLGVWENHLVLQVMMSNYVIKVLWEAIITPVTYQVVGFLKRAEQEDYFDIDTDFTPFSIEV
;
A
#
# COMPACT_ATOMS: atom_id res chain seq x y z
N MET A 1 -24.66 3.41 -32.74
CA MET A 1 -23.62 2.99 -31.78
C MET A 1 -22.92 4.26 -31.27
N SER A 2 -23.29 4.77 -30.10
CA SER A 2 -22.61 5.91 -29.49
C SER A 2 -21.21 5.46 -29.07
N GLN A 3 -20.17 6.05 -29.66
CA GLN A 3 -18.82 5.89 -29.15
C GLN A 3 -18.81 6.44 -27.73
N VAL A 4 -18.72 5.55 -26.74
CA VAL A 4 -18.42 5.94 -25.36
C VAL A 4 -17.03 6.57 -25.41
N ARG A 5 -16.96 7.89 -25.39
CA ARG A 5 -15.70 8.63 -25.26
C ARG A 5 -15.05 8.15 -23.97
N LYS A 6 -13.99 7.34 -24.07
CA LYS A 6 -13.15 7.03 -22.91
C LYS A 6 -12.66 8.37 -22.34
N ARG A 7 -13.13 8.69 -21.14
CA ARG A 7 -12.72 9.93 -20.46
C ARG A 7 -11.24 9.80 -20.09
N LEU A 8 -10.41 10.68 -20.62
CA LEU A 8 -8.99 10.77 -20.27
C LEU A 8 -8.88 11.58 -18.97
N PHE A 9 -8.34 10.97 -17.94
CA PHE A 9 -8.01 11.65 -16.68
C PHE A 9 -6.66 12.33 -16.80
N LYS A 10 -6.53 13.54 -16.25
CA LYS A 10 -5.33 14.35 -16.36
C LYS A 10 -4.21 13.88 -15.41
N TYR A 11 -4.57 13.43 -14.23
CA TYR A 11 -3.62 13.09 -13.15
C TYR A 11 -3.59 11.62 -12.77
N TYR A 12 -4.50 10.79 -13.28
CA TYR A 12 -4.60 9.38 -12.89
C TYR A 12 -3.30 8.60 -13.08
N ASP A 13 -2.67 8.74 -14.25
CA ASP A 13 -1.42 8.02 -14.55
C ASP A 13 -0.27 8.50 -13.65
N LEU A 14 -0.23 9.81 -13.33
CA LEU A 14 0.75 10.36 -12.40
C LEU A 14 0.54 9.83 -10.97
N VAL A 15 -0.71 9.79 -10.49
CA VAL A 15 -1.07 9.25 -9.17
C VAL A 15 -0.71 7.76 -9.10
N MET A 16 -1.01 6.99 -10.15
CA MET A 16 -0.62 5.58 -10.26
C MET A 16 0.90 5.41 -10.21
N ALA A 17 1.65 6.17 -11.00
CA ALA A 17 3.11 6.09 -11.04
C ALA A 17 3.74 6.44 -9.68
N LEU A 18 3.22 7.48 -9.00
CA LEU A 18 3.67 7.87 -7.66
C LEU A 18 3.35 6.79 -6.63
N PHE A 19 2.15 6.22 -6.64
CA PHE A 19 1.79 5.12 -5.74
C PHE A 19 2.75 3.93 -5.89
N VAL A 20 2.96 3.45 -7.12
CA VAL A 20 3.88 2.33 -7.40
C VAL A 20 5.32 2.67 -6.98
N THR A 21 5.77 3.91 -7.22
CA THR A 21 7.11 4.36 -6.81
C THR A 21 7.27 4.34 -5.30
N ILE A 22 6.31 4.88 -4.56
CA ILE A 22 6.32 4.90 -3.08
C ILE A 22 6.33 3.48 -2.53
N LEU A 23 5.53 2.61 -3.11
CA LEU A 23 5.44 1.20 -2.74
C LEU A 23 6.78 0.47 -2.95
N LEU A 24 7.44 0.68 -4.08
CA LEU A 24 8.78 0.14 -4.35
C LEU A 24 9.82 0.72 -3.37
N CYS A 25 9.82 2.04 -3.15
CA CYS A 25 10.74 2.68 -2.20
C CYS A 25 10.56 2.15 -0.78
N SER A 26 9.33 1.98 -0.32
CA SER A 26 9.02 1.40 1.00
C SER A 26 9.63 0.01 1.16
N ASN A 27 9.48 -0.85 0.16
CA ASN A 27 9.94 -2.22 0.21
C ASN A 27 11.46 -2.38 -0.06
N VAL A 28 12.03 -1.57 -0.95
CA VAL A 28 13.45 -1.69 -1.34
C VAL A 28 14.35 -0.88 -0.42
N ILE A 29 13.98 0.38 -0.12
CA ILE A 29 14.84 1.29 0.65
C ILE A 29 14.53 1.20 2.15
N GLY A 30 13.26 1.08 2.50
CA GLY A 30 12.79 1.14 3.89
C GLY A 30 12.90 -0.15 4.67
N ALA A 31 12.85 -1.30 3.99
CA ALA A 31 12.65 -2.60 4.64
C ALA A 31 13.81 -3.03 5.56
N ALA A 32 15.06 -2.78 5.16
CA ALA A 32 16.25 -3.25 5.89
C ALA A 32 16.75 -2.26 6.94
N LYS A 33 16.28 -1.01 6.94
CA LYS A 33 16.77 0.03 7.84
C LYS A 33 15.93 0.11 9.11
N VAL A 34 16.59 -0.07 10.26
CA VAL A 34 16.03 0.26 11.57
C VAL A 34 16.63 1.58 12.06
N ALA A 35 15.79 2.48 12.55
CA ALA A 35 16.18 3.79 13.04
C ALA A 35 15.63 4.03 14.45
N THR A 36 16.35 4.82 15.23
CA THR A 36 15.89 5.30 16.55
C THR A 36 15.87 6.83 16.55
N VAL A 37 14.70 7.40 16.83
CA VAL A 37 14.52 8.86 16.92
C VAL A 37 13.84 9.15 18.26
N TRP A 38 14.45 10.00 19.07
CA TRP A 38 13.97 10.36 20.42
C TRP A 38 13.63 9.15 21.32
N GLY A 39 14.41 8.06 21.19
CA GLY A 39 14.19 6.84 21.97
C GLY A 39 13.18 5.86 21.39
N PHE A 40 12.47 6.20 20.31
CA PHE A 40 11.57 5.30 19.60
C PHE A 40 12.31 4.58 18.47
N THR A 41 12.29 3.25 18.52
CA THR A 41 12.91 2.39 17.49
C THR A 41 11.85 1.86 16.54
N PHE A 42 12.08 2.06 15.23
CA PHE A 42 11.14 1.66 14.17
C PHE A 42 11.85 1.29 12.87
N GLY A 43 11.18 0.54 12.02
CA GLY A 43 11.66 0.31 10.65
C GLY A 43 11.46 1.56 9.78
N ALA A 44 12.48 1.97 9.03
CA ALA A 44 12.44 3.21 8.25
C ALA A 44 11.36 3.21 7.15
N GLY A 45 10.90 2.04 6.73
CA GLY A 45 9.75 1.90 5.81
C GLY A 45 8.47 2.58 6.30
N VAL A 46 8.32 2.77 7.63
CA VAL A 46 7.16 3.47 8.21
C VAL A 46 6.99 4.90 7.69
N LEU A 47 8.07 5.54 7.23
CA LEU A 47 8.01 6.90 6.68
C LEU A 47 7.23 6.99 5.36
N PHE A 48 7.08 5.89 4.66
CA PHE A 48 6.34 5.82 3.40
C PHE A 48 4.84 5.56 3.59
N PHE A 49 4.42 4.99 4.72
CA PHE A 49 3.02 4.63 4.96
C PHE A 49 2.05 5.82 4.87
N PRO A 50 2.32 6.99 5.50
CA PRO A 50 1.39 8.12 5.40
C PRO A 50 1.15 8.55 3.96
N ILE A 51 2.19 8.45 3.13
CA ILE A 51 2.12 8.85 1.73
C ILE A 51 1.33 7.80 0.94
N SER A 52 1.60 6.50 1.14
CA SER A 52 0.88 5.42 0.45
C SER A 52 -0.62 5.42 0.75
N TYR A 53 -1.02 5.72 1.99
CA TYR A 53 -2.43 5.81 2.38
C TYR A 53 -3.16 6.93 1.61
N ILE A 54 -2.58 8.13 1.55
CA ILE A 54 -3.15 9.22 0.76
C ILE A 54 -3.40 8.78 -0.68
N PHE A 55 -2.43 8.10 -1.31
CA PHE A 55 -2.57 7.71 -2.71
C PHE A 55 -3.64 6.64 -2.92
N ASN A 56 -3.73 5.63 -2.04
CA ASN A 56 -4.76 4.61 -2.14
C ASN A 56 -6.16 5.20 -1.92
N ASP A 57 -6.31 6.03 -0.90
CA ASP A 57 -7.58 6.70 -0.60
C ASP A 57 -7.99 7.65 -1.73
N VAL A 58 -7.05 8.41 -2.29
CA VAL A 58 -7.26 9.28 -3.45
C VAL A 58 -7.72 8.48 -4.67
N LEU A 59 -7.06 7.36 -4.96
CA LEU A 59 -7.42 6.51 -6.09
C LEU A 59 -8.85 5.99 -5.96
N THR A 60 -9.22 5.48 -4.79
CA THR A 60 -10.57 4.96 -4.56
C THR A 60 -11.61 6.07 -4.48
N GLU A 61 -11.32 7.17 -3.78
CA GLU A 61 -12.27 8.25 -3.53
C GLU A 61 -12.57 9.09 -4.79
N VAL A 62 -11.57 9.33 -5.64
CA VAL A 62 -11.71 10.18 -6.85
C VAL A 62 -12.10 9.33 -8.06
N TYR A 63 -11.36 8.26 -8.29
CA TYR A 63 -11.43 7.47 -9.53
C TYR A 63 -12.27 6.19 -9.40
N GLY A 64 -12.63 5.79 -8.18
CA GLY A 64 -13.44 4.61 -7.89
C GLY A 64 -12.64 3.32 -7.75
N TYR A 65 -13.31 2.30 -7.18
CA TYR A 65 -12.71 1.00 -6.84
C TYR A 65 -12.10 0.28 -8.05
N ALA A 66 -12.79 0.25 -9.19
CA ALA A 66 -12.30 -0.47 -10.36
C ALA A 66 -10.93 0.06 -10.85
N ARG A 67 -10.71 1.39 -10.80
CA ARG A 67 -9.43 2.01 -11.16
C ARG A 67 -8.38 1.85 -10.06
N ALA A 68 -8.77 1.97 -8.79
CA ALA A 68 -7.88 1.69 -7.66
C ALA A 68 -7.38 0.24 -7.72
N ARG A 69 -8.27 -0.72 -7.94
CA ARG A 69 -7.94 -2.15 -8.17
C ARG A 69 -6.83 -2.33 -9.21
N LYS A 70 -6.94 -1.65 -10.35
CA LYS A 70 -5.93 -1.72 -11.42
C LYS A 70 -4.56 -1.24 -10.96
N VAL A 71 -4.53 -0.19 -10.15
CA VAL A 71 -3.29 0.35 -9.56
C VAL A 71 -2.71 -0.61 -8.53
N VAL A 72 -3.54 -1.24 -7.69
CA VAL A 72 -3.10 -2.28 -6.75
C VAL A 72 -2.44 -3.45 -7.50
N TRP A 73 -3.05 -3.91 -8.60
CA TRP A 73 -2.44 -4.95 -9.45
C TRP A 73 -1.11 -4.52 -10.07
N ALA A 74 -1.00 -3.27 -10.52
CA ALA A 74 0.26 -2.73 -11.05
C ALA A 74 1.34 -2.67 -9.96
N GLY A 75 0.99 -2.22 -8.75
CA GLY A 75 1.88 -2.21 -7.59
C GLY A 75 2.33 -3.61 -7.18
N PHE A 76 1.39 -4.56 -7.12
CA PHE A 76 1.68 -5.96 -6.83
C PHE A 76 2.67 -6.57 -7.82
N GLY A 77 2.43 -6.39 -9.12
CA GLY A 77 3.34 -6.84 -10.17
C GLY A 77 4.73 -6.19 -10.08
N ALA A 78 4.79 -4.89 -9.77
CA ALA A 78 6.04 -4.17 -9.59
C ALA A 78 6.86 -4.69 -8.39
N ILE A 79 6.22 -5.00 -7.25
CA ILE A 79 6.91 -5.57 -6.08
C ILE A 79 7.41 -6.99 -6.39
N ILE A 80 6.60 -7.83 -7.04
CA ILE A 80 7.04 -9.18 -7.46
C ILE A 80 8.27 -9.08 -8.34
N PHE A 81 8.23 -8.21 -9.35
CA PHE A 81 9.35 -8.02 -10.25
C PHE A 81 10.60 -7.51 -9.52
N ALA A 82 10.46 -6.50 -8.65
CA ALA A 82 11.57 -5.97 -7.87
C ALA A 82 12.17 -7.02 -6.92
N SER A 83 11.33 -7.81 -6.23
CA SER A 83 11.78 -8.88 -5.34
C SER A 83 12.51 -9.99 -6.10
N PHE A 84 11.98 -10.39 -7.27
CA PHE A 84 12.62 -11.37 -8.14
C PHE A 84 13.98 -10.87 -8.63
N MET A 85 14.05 -9.63 -9.13
CA MET A 85 15.30 -9.04 -9.60
C MET A 85 16.31 -8.84 -8.47
N SER A 86 15.87 -8.48 -7.27
CA SER A 86 16.73 -8.41 -6.08
C SER A 86 17.36 -9.78 -5.78
N TRP A 87 16.55 -10.84 -5.80
CA TRP A 87 17.03 -12.20 -5.61
C TRP A 87 18.04 -12.61 -6.70
N VAL A 88 17.75 -12.34 -7.96
CA VAL A 88 18.66 -12.64 -9.10
C VAL A 88 20.00 -11.92 -8.91
N ILE A 89 19.96 -10.60 -8.63
CA ILE A 89 21.18 -9.79 -8.51
C ILE A 89 22.01 -10.22 -7.31
N VAL A 90 21.40 -10.48 -6.15
CA VAL A 90 22.10 -10.95 -4.94
C VAL A 90 22.73 -12.33 -5.17
N SER A 91 22.12 -13.18 -5.99
CA SER A 91 22.62 -14.53 -6.30
C SER A 91 23.77 -14.56 -7.31
N LEU A 92 24.07 -13.45 -8.00
CA LEU A 92 25.19 -13.38 -8.93
C LEU A 92 26.53 -13.45 -8.16
N PRO A 93 27.53 -14.20 -8.66
CA PRO A 93 28.83 -14.25 -8.02
C PRO A 93 29.52 -12.87 -8.09
N PRO A 94 30.14 -12.42 -6.98
CA PRO A 94 30.83 -11.14 -6.97
C PRO A 94 32.02 -11.12 -7.92
N ALA A 95 32.26 -9.99 -8.60
CA ALA A 95 33.43 -9.79 -9.43
C ALA A 95 34.69 -9.75 -8.59
N ALA A 96 35.85 -10.10 -9.21
CA ALA A 96 37.15 -10.00 -8.54
C ALA A 96 37.42 -8.57 -8.08
N GLY A 97 37.70 -8.40 -6.76
CA GLY A 97 37.95 -7.09 -6.14
C GLY A 97 36.72 -6.35 -5.65
N TRP A 98 35.50 -6.88 -5.86
CA TRP A 98 34.30 -6.31 -5.29
C TRP A 98 33.97 -6.96 -3.92
N ASN A 99 33.91 -6.17 -2.84
CA ASN A 99 33.85 -6.68 -1.47
C ASN A 99 32.51 -6.43 -0.77
N ASP A 100 31.52 -5.83 -1.44
CA ASP A 100 30.27 -5.37 -0.83
C ASP A 100 29.11 -6.40 -0.90
N GLN A 101 29.42 -7.68 -1.19
CA GLN A 101 28.41 -8.75 -1.29
C GLN A 101 27.54 -8.84 -0.03
N ARG A 102 28.16 -8.80 1.17
CA ARG A 102 27.41 -8.88 2.44
C ARG A 102 26.48 -7.68 2.66
N ALA A 103 26.87 -6.49 2.23
CA ALA A 103 26.02 -5.31 2.30
C ALA A 103 24.79 -5.48 1.39
N TYR A 104 24.99 -6.00 0.18
CA TYR A 104 23.91 -6.31 -0.76
C TYR A 104 22.96 -7.37 -0.23
N GLU A 105 23.47 -8.45 0.34
CA GLU A 105 22.68 -9.51 0.97
C GLU A 105 21.86 -8.97 2.15
N THR A 106 22.45 -8.10 2.96
CA THR A 106 21.75 -7.48 4.11
C THR A 106 20.61 -6.58 3.67
N VAL A 107 20.77 -5.82 2.60
CA VAL A 107 19.75 -4.85 2.13
C VAL A 107 18.68 -5.52 1.28
N PHE A 108 19.08 -6.39 0.35
CA PHE A 108 18.20 -6.94 -0.68
C PHE A 108 17.88 -8.43 -0.50
N GLY A 109 18.62 -9.13 0.37
CA GLY A 109 18.48 -10.57 0.63
C GLY A 109 17.36 -10.92 1.58
N GLN A 110 16.18 -10.30 1.45
CA GLN A 110 15.01 -10.64 2.28
C GLN A 110 14.65 -12.12 2.14
N THR A 111 14.29 -12.73 3.26
CA THR A 111 13.91 -14.14 3.22
C THR A 111 12.65 -14.33 2.37
N PRO A 112 12.57 -15.40 1.54
CA PRO A 112 11.40 -15.66 0.70
C PRO A 112 10.09 -15.69 1.47
N ARG A 113 10.13 -16.14 2.73
CA ARG A 113 8.98 -16.18 3.63
C ARG A 113 8.44 -14.76 3.92
N ILE A 114 9.32 -13.81 4.24
CA ILE A 114 8.92 -12.41 4.51
C ILE A 114 8.37 -11.77 3.26
N VAL A 115 9.02 -11.99 2.11
CA VAL A 115 8.54 -11.48 0.82
C VAL A 115 7.14 -12.00 0.50
N PHE A 116 6.92 -13.30 0.63
CA PHE A 116 5.61 -13.91 0.38
C PHE A 116 4.54 -13.38 1.35
N ALA A 117 4.87 -13.29 2.64
CA ALA A 117 3.98 -12.74 3.64
C ALA A 117 3.61 -11.28 3.34
N SER A 118 4.59 -10.46 2.98
CA SER A 118 4.39 -9.05 2.63
C SER A 118 3.53 -8.88 1.38
N LEU A 119 3.80 -9.64 0.33
CA LEU A 119 3.02 -9.59 -0.91
C LEU A 119 1.57 -10.00 -0.68
N THR A 120 1.35 -11.08 0.09
CA THR A 120 -0.01 -11.57 0.39
C THR A 120 -0.77 -10.56 1.25
N ALA A 121 -0.14 -10.05 2.29
CA ALA A 121 -0.74 -9.07 3.20
C ALA A 121 -1.08 -7.77 2.46
N PHE A 122 -0.14 -7.23 1.68
CA PHE A 122 -0.37 -6.05 0.84
C PHE A 122 -1.58 -6.25 -0.08
N PHE A 123 -1.61 -7.36 -0.81
CA PHE A 123 -2.69 -7.64 -1.75
C PHE A 123 -4.05 -7.65 -1.05
N VAL A 124 -4.19 -8.44 0.02
CA VAL A 124 -5.48 -8.57 0.72
C VAL A 124 -5.85 -7.28 1.47
N GLY A 125 -4.86 -6.61 2.09
CA GLY A 125 -5.06 -5.37 2.83
C GLY A 125 -5.51 -4.22 1.95
N GLU A 126 -4.84 -3.99 0.81
CA GLU A 126 -5.19 -2.92 -0.13
C GLU A 126 -6.57 -3.10 -0.76
N PHE A 127 -6.92 -4.34 -1.13
CA PHE A 127 -8.27 -4.62 -1.63
C PHE A 127 -9.34 -4.44 -0.56
N ALA A 128 -9.08 -4.87 0.67
CA ALA A 128 -10.00 -4.66 1.79
C ALA A 128 -10.21 -3.17 2.07
N ASN A 129 -9.12 -2.38 2.10
CA ASN A 129 -9.18 -0.94 2.28
C ASN A 129 -10.01 -0.26 1.18
N SER A 130 -9.66 -0.48 -0.09
CA SER A 130 -10.37 0.11 -1.23
C SER A 130 -11.86 -0.29 -1.27
N TYR A 131 -12.17 -1.56 -0.98
CA TYR A 131 -13.53 -2.05 -0.90
C TYR A 131 -14.34 -1.32 0.17
N VAL A 132 -13.81 -1.25 1.39
CA VAL A 132 -14.50 -0.62 2.52
C VAL A 132 -14.70 0.87 2.24
N LEU A 133 -13.68 1.58 1.75
CA LEU A 133 -13.77 3.00 1.42
C LEU A 133 -14.86 3.27 0.38
N ALA A 134 -14.89 2.51 -0.72
CA ALA A 134 -15.90 2.64 -1.76
C ALA A 134 -17.32 2.36 -1.22
N LYS A 135 -17.51 1.29 -0.43
CA LYS A 135 -18.81 0.97 0.18
C LYS A 135 -19.25 2.03 1.19
N MET A 136 -18.33 2.55 2.00
CA MET A 136 -18.63 3.64 2.92
C MET A 136 -18.98 4.92 2.18
N LYS A 137 -18.34 5.23 1.04
CA LYS A 137 -18.69 6.39 0.20
C LYS A 137 -20.12 6.32 -0.30
N ILE A 138 -20.56 5.18 -0.80
CA ILE A 138 -21.96 4.97 -1.22
C ILE A 138 -22.91 5.18 -0.03
N LYS A 139 -22.64 4.51 1.10
CA LYS A 139 -23.48 4.54 2.29
C LYS A 139 -23.61 5.95 2.89
N THR A 140 -22.55 6.75 2.86
CA THR A 140 -22.52 8.11 3.39
C THR A 140 -22.91 9.17 2.36
N SER A 141 -23.26 8.77 1.12
CA SER A 141 -23.53 9.68 0.00
C SER A 141 -22.43 10.72 -0.18
N GLY A 142 -21.17 10.28 -0.10
CA GLY A 142 -19.97 11.10 -0.24
C GLY A 142 -19.62 11.98 0.97
N ARG A 143 -20.42 11.95 2.06
CA ARG A 143 -20.16 12.74 3.27
C ARG A 143 -19.11 12.10 4.16
N HIS A 144 -18.54 12.88 5.09
CA HIS A 144 -17.61 12.40 6.13
C HIS A 144 -16.40 11.61 5.59
N LEU A 145 -15.61 12.23 4.71
CA LEU A 145 -14.42 11.60 4.15
C LEU A 145 -13.48 11.03 5.23
N TRP A 146 -13.25 11.77 6.33
CA TRP A 146 -12.42 11.31 7.45
C TRP A 146 -12.87 9.96 8.04
N ALA A 147 -14.17 9.75 8.15
CA ALA A 147 -14.69 8.49 8.69
C ALA A 147 -14.51 7.32 7.72
N ARG A 148 -14.47 7.62 6.41
CA ARG A 148 -14.23 6.61 5.37
C ARG A 148 -12.76 6.25 5.29
N THR A 149 -11.86 7.23 5.28
CA THR A 149 -10.41 6.99 5.22
C THR A 149 -9.95 6.25 6.46
N ILE A 150 -10.24 6.75 7.66
CA ILE A 150 -9.89 6.05 8.92
C ILE A 150 -10.58 4.69 9.02
N GLY A 151 -11.86 4.59 8.66
CA GLY A 151 -12.62 3.34 8.73
C GLY A 151 -12.11 2.27 7.76
N SER A 152 -11.74 2.64 6.54
CA SER A 152 -11.14 1.72 5.56
C SER A 152 -9.75 1.27 5.99
N THR A 153 -8.94 2.18 6.54
CA THR A 153 -7.60 1.87 7.07
C THR A 153 -7.68 0.92 8.26
N ILE A 154 -8.62 1.11 9.20
CA ILE A 154 -8.84 0.17 10.31
C ILE A 154 -9.04 -1.27 9.79
N VAL A 155 -9.83 -1.43 8.75
CA VAL A 155 -10.10 -2.76 8.18
C VAL A 155 -8.93 -3.24 7.34
N GLY A 156 -8.43 -2.43 6.40
CA GLY A 156 -7.35 -2.81 5.49
C GLY A 156 -6.06 -3.17 6.23
N GLU A 157 -5.63 -2.31 7.14
CA GLU A 157 -4.44 -2.53 7.96
C GLU A 157 -4.62 -3.62 9.01
N GLY A 158 -5.86 -3.82 9.48
CA GLY A 158 -6.19 -4.96 10.33
C GLY A 158 -5.98 -6.27 9.60
N VAL A 159 -6.48 -6.39 8.37
CA VAL A 159 -6.29 -7.56 7.51
C VAL A 159 -4.83 -7.74 7.14
N ASP A 160 -4.14 -6.66 6.70
CA ASP A 160 -2.70 -6.69 6.40
C ASP A 160 -1.90 -7.25 7.60
N SER A 161 -2.10 -6.69 8.78
CA SER A 161 -1.39 -7.10 9.99
C SER A 161 -1.68 -8.54 10.39
N LEU A 162 -2.94 -8.97 10.33
CA LEU A 162 -3.35 -10.34 10.63
C LEU A 162 -2.80 -11.37 9.65
N VAL A 163 -2.48 -10.98 8.43
CA VAL A 163 -1.85 -11.86 7.43
C VAL A 163 -0.33 -11.80 7.55
N PHE A 164 0.25 -10.59 7.59
CA PHE A 164 1.70 -10.39 7.54
C PHE A 164 2.42 -11.01 8.74
N TYR A 165 2.06 -10.58 9.96
CA TYR A 165 2.83 -10.96 11.14
C TYR A 165 2.83 -12.46 11.42
N PRO A 166 1.69 -13.16 11.36
CA PRO A 166 1.69 -14.61 11.51
C PRO A 166 2.47 -15.32 10.40
N ALA A 167 2.25 -14.94 9.13
CA ALA A 167 2.94 -15.59 8.01
C ALA A 167 4.46 -15.37 8.05
N ALA A 168 4.92 -14.16 8.41
CA ALA A 168 6.33 -13.83 8.47
C ALA A 168 7.06 -14.41 9.70
N PHE A 169 6.45 -14.37 10.89
CA PHE A 169 7.17 -14.49 12.15
C PHE A 169 6.70 -15.61 13.08
N LEU A 170 5.53 -16.25 12.89
CA LEU A 170 5.15 -17.40 13.73
C LEU A 170 6.16 -18.54 13.60
N GLY A 171 6.61 -19.05 14.77
CA GLY A 171 7.65 -20.07 14.86
C GLY A 171 9.08 -19.54 14.64
N VAL A 172 9.27 -18.23 14.42
CA VAL A 172 10.57 -17.55 14.37
C VAL A 172 10.76 -16.67 15.60
N TRP A 173 9.72 -15.89 15.94
CA TRP A 173 9.67 -15.11 17.17
C TRP A 173 8.75 -15.74 18.20
N GLU A 174 8.92 -15.36 19.46
CA GLU A 174 7.99 -15.76 20.51
C GLU A 174 6.59 -15.17 20.22
N ASN A 175 5.55 -15.96 20.42
CA ASN A 175 4.18 -15.60 20.04
C ASN A 175 3.72 -14.28 20.67
N HIS A 176 4.10 -14.01 21.93
CA HIS A 176 3.73 -12.75 22.58
C HIS A 176 4.40 -11.55 21.92
N LEU A 177 5.65 -11.69 21.45
CA LEU A 177 6.37 -10.64 20.73
C LEU A 177 5.72 -10.36 19.37
N VAL A 178 5.31 -11.40 18.64
CA VAL A 178 4.57 -11.25 17.36
C VAL A 178 3.29 -10.44 17.59
N LEU A 179 2.50 -10.80 18.61
CA LEU A 179 1.27 -10.07 18.94
C LEU A 179 1.54 -8.63 19.36
N GLN A 180 2.54 -8.39 20.18
CA GLN A 180 2.89 -7.05 20.65
C GLN A 180 3.31 -6.14 19.48
N VAL A 181 4.20 -6.63 18.61
CA VAL A 181 4.68 -5.87 17.45
C VAL A 181 3.54 -5.64 16.44
N MET A 182 2.73 -6.66 16.19
CA MET A 182 1.57 -6.56 15.31
C MET A 182 0.61 -5.46 15.79
N MET A 183 0.21 -5.49 17.07
CA MET A 183 -0.70 -4.50 17.64
C MET A 183 -0.10 -3.09 17.66
N SER A 184 1.17 -2.95 18.01
CA SER A 184 1.84 -1.65 18.03
C SER A 184 1.90 -1.02 16.64
N ASN A 185 2.30 -1.78 15.62
CA ASN A 185 2.36 -1.28 14.25
C ASN A 185 0.98 -0.97 13.69
N TYR A 186 -0.02 -1.83 13.96
CA TYR A 186 -1.40 -1.56 13.58
C TYR A 186 -1.92 -0.23 14.14
N VAL A 187 -1.74 -0.01 15.45
CA VAL A 187 -2.17 1.24 16.10
C VAL A 187 -1.43 2.45 15.50
N ILE A 188 -0.11 2.35 15.30
CA ILE A 188 0.68 3.44 14.70
C ILE A 188 0.17 3.76 13.29
N LYS A 189 -0.11 2.77 12.46
CA LYS A 189 -0.62 2.95 11.09
C LYS A 189 -1.98 3.68 11.10
N VAL A 190 -2.92 3.25 11.96
CA VAL A 190 -4.24 3.90 12.10
C VAL A 190 -4.12 5.33 12.63
N LEU A 191 -3.23 5.58 13.59
CA LEU A 191 -2.96 6.93 14.09
C LEU A 191 -2.36 7.83 13.00
N TRP A 192 -1.44 7.31 12.18
CA TRP A 192 -0.89 8.03 11.04
C TRP A 192 -1.99 8.45 10.07
N GLU A 193 -2.93 7.54 9.74
CA GLU A 193 -4.07 7.89 8.88
C GLU A 193 -4.90 9.04 9.47
N ALA A 194 -5.19 9.00 10.76
CA ALA A 194 -5.92 10.08 11.42
C ALA A 194 -5.17 11.43 11.35
N ILE A 195 -3.85 11.41 11.54
CA ILE A 195 -3.00 12.62 11.49
C ILE A 195 -2.93 13.19 10.07
N ILE A 196 -2.83 12.32 9.05
CA ILE A 196 -2.67 12.73 7.65
C ILE A 196 -3.99 13.07 6.96
N THR A 197 -5.13 12.68 7.51
CA THR A 197 -6.47 12.92 6.96
C THR A 197 -6.70 14.37 6.48
N PRO A 198 -6.27 15.44 7.17
CA PRO A 198 -6.40 16.81 6.65
C PRO A 198 -5.70 17.03 5.31
N VAL A 199 -4.55 16.38 5.09
CA VAL A 199 -3.82 16.44 3.81
C VAL A 199 -4.59 15.67 2.75
N THR A 200 -5.12 14.49 3.09
CA THR A 200 -6.00 13.69 2.20
C THR A 200 -7.19 14.52 1.72
N TYR A 201 -7.85 15.29 2.59
CA TYR A 201 -8.93 16.20 2.20
C TYR A 201 -8.50 17.21 1.13
N GLN A 202 -7.32 17.81 1.30
CA GLN A 202 -6.81 18.81 0.35
C GLN A 202 -6.51 18.18 -1.01
N VAL A 203 -5.84 17.03 -1.03
CA VAL A 203 -5.48 16.30 -2.26
C VAL A 203 -6.72 15.81 -2.98
N VAL A 204 -7.64 15.14 -2.28
CA VAL A 204 -8.92 14.67 -2.83
C VAL A 204 -9.72 15.84 -3.37
N GLY A 205 -9.86 16.93 -2.61
CA GLY A 205 -10.60 18.13 -3.03
C GLY A 205 -9.97 18.80 -4.26
N PHE A 206 -8.65 18.85 -4.35
CA PHE A 206 -7.95 19.34 -5.53
C PHE A 206 -8.22 18.46 -6.76
N LEU A 207 -8.04 17.14 -6.62
CA LEU A 207 -8.20 16.20 -7.73
C LEU A 207 -9.65 16.13 -8.23
N LYS A 208 -10.64 16.07 -7.35
CA LYS A 208 -12.06 16.11 -7.76
C LYS A 208 -12.38 17.35 -8.60
N ARG A 209 -11.83 18.51 -8.24
CA ARG A 209 -12.00 19.75 -9.04
C ARG A 209 -11.23 19.73 -10.35
N ALA A 210 -9.98 19.24 -10.33
CA ALA A 210 -9.11 19.23 -11.49
C ALA A 210 -9.53 18.20 -12.55
N GLU A 211 -10.05 17.05 -12.09
CA GLU A 211 -10.58 15.98 -12.95
C GLU A 211 -12.05 16.15 -13.27
N GLN A 212 -12.74 17.05 -12.55
CA GLN A 212 -14.21 17.17 -12.60
C GLN A 212 -14.89 15.81 -12.41
N GLU A 213 -14.37 15.02 -11.46
CA GLU A 213 -14.82 13.66 -11.19
C GLU A 213 -15.06 13.45 -9.70
N ASP A 214 -16.13 12.78 -9.38
CA ASP A 214 -16.45 12.25 -8.06
C ASP A 214 -17.18 10.93 -8.25
N TYR A 215 -16.39 9.85 -8.49
CA TYR A 215 -16.93 8.56 -8.89
C TYR A 215 -17.59 7.85 -7.70
N PHE A 216 -18.81 7.35 -7.92
CA PHE A 216 -19.54 6.50 -6.97
C PHE A 216 -19.69 5.08 -7.54
N ASP A 217 -19.24 4.10 -6.79
CA ASP A 217 -19.16 2.70 -7.16
C ASP A 217 -20.53 1.97 -7.00
N ILE A 218 -21.63 2.54 -7.53
CA ILE A 218 -22.99 2.00 -7.36
C ILE A 218 -23.15 0.67 -8.11
N ASP A 219 -22.69 0.64 -9.37
CA ASP A 219 -22.79 -0.52 -10.27
C ASP A 219 -21.43 -1.19 -10.51
N THR A 220 -20.46 -0.96 -9.63
CA THR A 220 -19.10 -1.49 -9.79
C THR A 220 -19.03 -2.96 -9.38
N ASP A 221 -18.36 -3.77 -10.20
CA ASP A 221 -17.93 -5.12 -9.83
C ASP A 221 -16.77 -5.03 -8.81
N PHE A 222 -17.05 -5.43 -7.58
CA PHE A 222 -16.08 -5.44 -6.48
C PHE A 222 -15.17 -6.68 -6.46
N THR A 223 -15.24 -7.56 -7.46
CA THR A 223 -14.36 -8.71 -7.57
C THR A 223 -12.91 -8.25 -7.72
N PRO A 224 -11.96 -8.69 -6.86
CA PRO A 224 -10.56 -8.27 -6.94
C PRO A 224 -9.87 -8.65 -8.26
N PHE A 225 -10.35 -9.70 -8.91
CA PHE A 225 -9.74 -10.28 -10.10
C PHE A 225 -10.31 -9.76 -11.43
N SER A 226 -11.35 -8.94 -11.41
CA SER A 226 -11.88 -8.34 -12.64
C SER A 226 -10.89 -7.29 -13.20
N ILE A 227 -10.64 -7.32 -14.48
CA ILE A 227 -9.78 -6.35 -15.20
C ILE A 227 -10.59 -5.24 -15.88
N GLU A 228 -11.93 -5.33 -15.83
CA GLU A 228 -12.82 -4.30 -16.36
C GLU A 228 -12.80 -3.03 -15.49
N VAL A 229 -12.87 -1.86 -16.17
CA VAL A 229 -12.80 -0.52 -15.55
C VAL A 229 -13.96 0.33 -16.04
#